data_2b56a3018acf5f68492c736157158cf1
#
_entry.id   2b56a3018acf5f68492c736157158cf1
#
_cell.length_a   1.000
_cell.length_b   1.000
_cell.length_c   1.000
_cell.angle_alpha   90.00
_cell.angle_beta   90.00
_cell.angle_gamma   90.00
#
_symmetry.space_group_name_H-M   'P 1'
#
loop_
_entity.id
_entity.type
_entity.pdbx_description
1 polymer ?
#
loop_
_entity_poly.entity_id
_entity_poly.type
_entity_poly.pdbx_seq_one_letter_code
_entity_poly.pdbx_strand_id
1 'polypeptide(L)'
;RDIIGFRTARGHQQVDDMVAYLTKHLSDAGFAQEDLMVADYDSDGEPTQGLIVRYRGDGSSGEKPIVMLAHMDVVDALPEDWDRDPFTLTEEDGYFFGRGTMDNKYGVANLVGTFIRLKDEGWTPNRDLYLAFSGDEETGMVSTRAQAKWIAENVDPAFVLNSDAGGTALDDEFKPLAMRV
;
A
#
# COMPACT_ATOMS: atom_id res chain seq x y z
N ARG A 1 -9.72 7.23 -4.87
CA ARG A 1 -10.72 6.82 -5.87
C ARG A 1 -10.07 5.98 -6.97
N ASP A 2 -9.10 6.50 -7.69
CA ASP A 2 -8.54 5.94 -8.92
C ASP A 2 -7.94 4.53 -8.74
N ILE A 3 -7.21 4.28 -7.66
CA ILE A 3 -6.56 2.97 -7.44
C ILE A 3 -7.55 1.81 -7.22
N ILE A 4 -8.82 2.08 -6.91
CA ILE A 4 -9.86 1.04 -6.88
C ILE A 4 -10.17 0.54 -8.29
N GLY A 5 -10.01 1.39 -9.31
CA GLY A 5 -10.25 1.03 -10.71
C GLY A 5 -9.27 0.00 -11.30
N PHE A 6 -8.09 -0.18 -10.71
CA PHE A 6 -7.18 -1.24 -11.12
C PHE A 6 -7.66 -2.58 -10.55
N ARG A 7 -8.02 -3.54 -11.41
CA ARG A 7 -8.34 -4.90 -10.97
C ARG A 7 -7.06 -5.69 -10.75
N THR A 8 -6.40 -5.42 -9.61
CA THR A 8 -5.12 -6.01 -9.23
C THR A 8 -5.27 -7.42 -8.65
N ALA A 9 -6.34 -8.12 -8.99
CA ALA A 9 -6.52 -9.53 -8.67
C ALA A 9 -5.69 -10.42 -9.59
N ARG A 10 -5.29 -11.60 -9.09
CA ARG A 10 -4.57 -12.60 -9.89
C ARG A 10 -5.30 -12.89 -11.20
N GLY A 11 -4.56 -12.99 -12.31
CA GLY A 11 -5.10 -13.21 -13.65
C GLY A 11 -5.44 -11.94 -14.42
N HIS A 12 -5.39 -10.76 -13.82
CA HIS A 12 -5.74 -9.49 -14.48
C HIS A 12 -4.53 -8.59 -14.80
N GLN A 13 -3.36 -8.87 -14.24
CA GLN A 13 -2.08 -8.21 -14.55
C GLN A 13 -2.10 -6.66 -14.44
N GLN A 14 -2.93 -6.10 -13.55
CA GLN A 14 -3.02 -4.64 -13.36
C GLN A 14 -2.24 -4.11 -12.14
N VAL A 15 -1.40 -4.95 -11.52
CA VAL A 15 -0.48 -4.48 -10.48
C VAL A 15 0.53 -3.51 -11.08
N ASP A 16 1.07 -3.82 -12.26
CA ASP A 16 2.06 -2.99 -12.95
C ASP A 16 1.49 -1.61 -13.32
N ASP A 17 0.24 -1.57 -13.80
CA ASP A 17 -0.47 -0.31 -14.10
C ASP A 17 -0.65 0.54 -12.83
N MET A 18 -0.99 -0.10 -11.71
CA MET A 18 -1.11 0.59 -10.42
C MET A 18 0.23 1.09 -9.91
N VAL A 19 1.32 0.30 -10.03
CA VAL A 19 2.68 0.74 -9.69
C VAL A 19 3.09 1.94 -10.53
N ALA A 20 2.86 1.89 -11.86
CA ALA A 20 3.14 3.01 -12.75
C ALA A 20 2.35 4.28 -12.36
N TYR A 21 1.08 4.12 -12.00
CA TYR A 21 0.24 5.21 -11.51
C TYR A 21 0.80 5.83 -10.21
N LEU A 22 1.14 5.00 -9.23
CA LEU A 22 1.67 5.47 -7.94
C LEU A 22 3.03 6.16 -8.09
N THR A 23 3.95 5.57 -8.86
CA THR A 23 5.28 6.14 -9.11
C THR A 23 5.20 7.47 -9.83
N LYS A 24 4.27 7.61 -10.80
CA LYS A 24 4.03 8.89 -11.48
C LYS A 24 3.61 9.97 -10.48
N HIS A 25 2.63 9.71 -9.64
CA HIS A 25 2.13 10.70 -8.67
C HIS A 25 3.19 11.09 -7.62
N LEU A 26 3.99 10.12 -7.17
CA LEU A 26 5.10 10.38 -6.26
C LEU A 26 6.21 11.21 -6.95
N SER A 27 6.54 10.90 -8.20
CA SER A 27 7.51 11.68 -8.99
C SER A 27 7.02 13.11 -9.23
N ASP A 28 5.74 13.28 -9.59
CA ASP A 28 5.11 14.60 -9.78
C ASP A 28 5.15 15.44 -8.48
N ALA A 29 5.07 14.80 -7.31
CA ALA A 29 5.22 15.43 -6.00
C ALA A 29 6.67 15.69 -5.58
N GLY A 30 7.66 15.37 -6.44
CA GLY A 30 9.06 15.69 -6.23
C GLY A 30 9.86 14.62 -5.49
N PHE A 31 9.40 13.36 -5.45
CA PHE A 31 10.24 12.24 -5.05
C PHE A 31 11.25 11.92 -6.17
N ALA A 32 12.51 11.74 -5.80
CA ALA A 32 13.56 11.43 -6.77
C ALA A 32 13.40 10.01 -7.31
N GLN A 33 13.79 9.78 -8.57
CA GLN A 33 13.64 8.47 -9.21
C GLN A 33 14.39 7.35 -8.46
N GLU A 34 15.53 7.65 -7.87
CA GLU A 34 16.31 6.70 -7.08
C GLU A 34 15.65 6.34 -5.73
N ASP A 35 14.62 7.09 -5.31
CA ASP A 35 13.81 6.83 -4.11
C ASP A 35 12.52 6.05 -4.41
N LEU A 36 12.27 5.73 -5.69
CA LEU A 36 11.12 4.97 -6.19
C LEU A 36 11.61 3.64 -6.78
N MET A 37 11.71 2.62 -5.94
CA MET A 37 12.30 1.33 -6.31
C MET A 37 11.19 0.34 -6.69
N VAL A 38 11.06 0.07 -7.99
CA VAL A 38 10.16 -0.94 -8.55
C VAL A 38 10.95 -2.22 -8.80
N ALA A 39 10.38 -3.35 -8.45
CA ALA A 39 10.96 -4.66 -8.72
C ALA A 39 9.91 -5.62 -9.26
N ASP A 40 10.31 -6.38 -10.30
CA ASP A 40 9.49 -7.41 -10.92
C ASP A 40 9.64 -8.73 -10.18
N TYR A 41 8.54 -9.46 -10.07
CA TYR A 41 8.49 -10.78 -9.47
C TYR A 41 7.63 -11.72 -10.31
N ASP A 42 7.87 -13.01 -10.15
CA ASP A 42 7.01 -14.07 -10.69
C ASP A 42 6.36 -14.80 -9.51
N SER A 43 5.04 -14.69 -9.40
CA SER A 43 4.25 -15.33 -8.36
C SER A 43 3.55 -16.57 -8.94
N ASP A 44 4.25 -17.70 -8.92
CA ASP A 44 3.77 -18.97 -9.46
C ASP A 44 3.35 -18.89 -10.94
N GLY A 45 4.21 -18.30 -11.78
CA GLY A 45 3.99 -18.13 -13.22
C GLY A 45 3.15 -16.92 -13.60
N GLU A 46 2.81 -16.07 -12.64
CA GLU A 46 2.11 -14.81 -12.88
C GLU A 46 2.99 -13.61 -12.54
N PRO A 47 3.22 -12.69 -13.50
CA PRO A 47 4.03 -11.51 -13.23
C PRO A 47 3.34 -10.57 -12.25
N THR A 48 4.12 -10.00 -11.34
CA THR A 48 3.68 -8.96 -10.41
C THR A 48 4.82 -8.01 -10.10
N GLN A 49 4.51 -6.87 -9.52
CA GLN A 49 5.50 -5.88 -9.09
C GLN A 49 5.36 -5.54 -7.62
N GLY A 50 6.47 -5.10 -7.05
CA GLY A 50 6.50 -4.44 -5.76
C GLY A 50 7.09 -3.04 -5.88
N LEU A 51 6.65 -2.14 -5.01
CA LEU A 51 7.13 -0.77 -4.96
C LEU A 51 7.67 -0.46 -3.55
N ILE A 52 8.91 0.02 -3.48
CA ILE A 52 9.47 0.61 -2.27
C ILE A 52 9.71 2.10 -2.53
N VAL A 53 9.22 2.95 -1.61
CA VAL A 53 9.39 4.40 -1.67
C VAL A 53 10.21 4.85 -0.48
N ARG A 54 11.23 5.67 -0.70
CA ARG A 54 12.02 6.31 0.37
C ARG A 54 11.65 7.80 0.48
N TYR A 55 11.26 8.22 1.65
CA TYR A 55 11.21 9.63 2.00
C TYR A 55 12.45 9.95 2.83
N ARG A 56 13.40 10.65 2.21
CA ARG A 56 14.68 10.98 2.86
C ARG A 56 14.45 11.93 4.02
N GLY A 57 15.00 11.58 5.17
CA GLY A 57 15.09 12.43 6.33
C GLY A 57 16.35 13.30 6.32
N ASP A 58 16.39 14.28 7.22
CA ASP A 58 17.58 15.13 7.44
C ASP A 58 18.63 14.47 8.36
N GLY A 59 18.30 13.30 8.92
CA GLY A 59 19.17 12.55 9.82
C GLY A 59 19.36 13.18 11.20
N SER A 60 18.65 14.25 11.54
CA SER A 60 18.86 15.01 12.78
C SER A 60 18.58 14.21 14.05
N SER A 61 17.76 13.17 13.98
CA SER A 61 17.50 12.29 15.13
C SER A 61 18.61 11.29 15.41
N GLY A 62 19.42 10.91 14.41
CA GLY A 62 20.37 9.80 14.50
C GLY A 62 19.71 8.42 14.66
N GLU A 63 18.39 8.34 14.54
CA GLU A 63 17.60 7.13 14.75
C GLU A 63 17.46 6.31 13.44
N LYS A 64 17.24 5.01 13.58
CA LYS A 64 17.00 4.12 12.45
C LYS A 64 15.71 4.45 11.71
N PRO A 65 15.60 4.09 10.41
CA PRO A 65 14.40 4.29 9.60
C PRO A 65 13.14 3.63 10.16
N ILE A 66 11.99 4.07 9.68
CA ILE A 66 10.69 3.43 9.91
C ILE A 66 10.17 2.92 8.57
N VAL A 67 9.62 1.72 8.55
CA VAL A 67 8.99 1.13 7.36
C VAL A 67 7.49 0.97 7.59
N MET A 68 6.69 1.31 6.59
CA MET A 68 5.24 1.12 6.58
C MET A 68 4.85 0.22 5.42
N LEU A 69 4.06 -0.80 5.70
CA LEU A 69 3.66 -1.83 4.75
C LEU A 69 2.19 -1.67 4.35
N ALA A 70 1.90 -2.02 3.11
CA ALA A 70 0.58 -2.31 2.58
C ALA A 70 0.72 -3.25 1.37
N HIS A 71 -0.38 -3.74 0.83
CA HIS A 71 -0.37 -4.47 -0.43
C HIS A 71 -1.30 -3.87 -1.47
N MET A 72 -0.95 -4.07 -2.75
CA MET A 72 -1.64 -3.48 -3.90
C MET A 72 -2.63 -4.43 -4.54
N ASP A 73 -2.36 -5.73 -4.44
CA ASP A 73 -3.24 -6.77 -4.95
C ASP A 73 -4.51 -6.91 -4.10
N VAL A 74 -5.48 -7.60 -4.64
CA VAL A 74 -6.76 -7.87 -3.99
C VAL A 74 -7.24 -9.26 -4.34
N VAL A 75 -8.01 -9.89 -3.46
CA VAL A 75 -8.85 -11.03 -3.81
C VAL A 75 -9.83 -10.59 -4.89
N ASP A 76 -10.03 -11.42 -5.92
CA ASP A 76 -10.93 -11.08 -7.01
C ASP A 76 -12.37 -10.89 -6.53
N ALA A 77 -13.16 -10.18 -7.31
CA ALA A 77 -14.56 -9.92 -7.04
C ALA A 77 -15.40 -10.32 -8.26
N LEU A 78 -16.31 -11.26 -8.06
CA LEU A 78 -17.23 -11.67 -9.10
C LEU A 78 -18.40 -10.69 -9.16
N PRO A 79 -18.73 -10.11 -10.32
CA PRO A 79 -19.81 -9.12 -10.44
C PRO A 79 -21.16 -9.58 -9.89
N GLU A 80 -21.45 -10.88 -9.97
CA GLU A 80 -22.69 -11.48 -9.45
C GLU A 80 -22.81 -11.48 -7.93
N ASP A 81 -21.69 -11.29 -7.20
CA ASP A 81 -21.67 -11.23 -5.74
C ASP A 81 -21.79 -9.78 -5.20
N TRP A 82 -21.91 -8.80 -6.13
CA TRP A 82 -21.92 -7.40 -5.77
C TRP A 82 -23.15 -6.66 -6.34
N ASP A 83 -23.78 -5.82 -5.52
CA ASP A 83 -24.88 -4.96 -5.95
C ASP A 83 -24.43 -3.78 -6.81
N ARG A 84 -23.11 -3.55 -6.91
CA ARG A 84 -22.47 -2.48 -7.68
C ARG A 84 -21.12 -2.95 -8.22
N ASP A 85 -20.57 -2.25 -9.21
CA ASP A 85 -19.24 -2.60 -9.74
C ASP A 85 -18.16 -2.54 -8.64
N PRO A 86 -17.52 -3.66 -8.31
CA PRO A 86 -16.50 -3.71 -7.25
C PRO A 86 -15.23 -2.93 -7.59
N PHE A 87 -14.97 -2.63 -8.85
CA PHE A 87 -13.80 -1.88 -9.31
C PHE A 87 -14.12 -0.41 -9.65
N THR A 88 -15.30 0.07 -9.28
CA THR A 88 -15.67 1.47 -9.31
C THR A 88 -16.00 1.96 -7.91
N LEU A 89 -15.19 2.88 -7.36
CA LEU A 89 -15.43 3.41 -6.02
C LEU A 89 -16.77 4.16 -5.96
N THR A 90 -17.71 3.62 -5.20
CA THR A 90 -18.98 4.27 -4.88
C THR A 90 -18.94 4.85 -3.48
N GLU A 91 -19.38 6.10 -3.33
CA GLU A 91 -19.55 6.76 -2.05
C GLU A 91 -21.05 6.94 -1.80
N GLU A 92 -21.55 6.38 -0.70
CA GLU A 92 -22.97 6.40 -0.35
C GLU A 92 -23.11 6.40 1.17
N ASP A 93 -23.91 7.30 1.73
CA ASP A 93 -24.19 7.44 3.15
C ASP A 93 -22.93 7.53 4.05
N GLY A 94 -21.84 8.11 3.54
CA GLY A 94 -20.58 8.25 4.23
C GLY A 94 -19.69 7.00 4.21
N TYR A 95 -20.05 5.98 3.45
CA TYR A 95 -19.26 4.76 3.24
C TYR A 95 -18.68 4.71 1.83
N PHE A 96 -17.51 4.09 1.72
CA PHE A 96 -16.88 3.76 0.45
C PHE A 96 -17.08 2.27 0.15
N PHE A 97 -17.64 1.98 -1.03
CA PHE A 97 -17.84 0.62 -1.52
C PHE A 97 -16.94 0.36 -2.72
N GLY A 98 -16.24 -0.77 -2.69
CA GLY A 98 -15.37 -1.24 -3.75
C GLY A 98 -14.37 -2.28 -3.24
N ARG A 99 -13.85 -3.12 -4.12
CA ARG A 99 -12.83 -4.11 -3.76
C ARG A 99 -11.52 -3.38 -3.42
N GLY A 100 -10.98 -3.64 -2.22
CA GLY A 100 -9.76 -2.99 -1.72
C GLY A 100 -10.01 -1.69 -0.93
N THR A 101 -11.27 -1.26 -0.72
CA THR A 101 -11.58 -0.08 0.09
C THR A 101 -11.22 -0.26 1.57
N MET A 102 -11.01 -1.49 2.01
CA MET A 102 -10.55 -1.84 3.35
C MET A 102 -9.23 -2.61 3.28
N ASP A 103 -9.14 -3.61 2.41
CA ASP A 103 -8.05 -4.53 2.28
C ASP A 103 -7.48 -4.52 0.84
N ASN A 104 -6.27 -3.97 0.56
CA ASN A 104 -5.55 -3.02 1.42
C ASN A 104 -5.19 -1.75 0.62
N LYS A 105 -5.92 -1.49 -0.49
CA LYS A 105 -5.73 -0.25 -1.27
C LYS A 105 -6.03 1.00 -0.43
N TYR A 106 -6.84 0.89 0.62
CA TYR A 106 -7.00 1.95 1.60
C TYR A 106 -5.67 2.32 2.26
N GLY A 107 -4.90 1.32 2.72
CA GLY A 107 -3.57 1.51 3.28
C GLY A 107 -2.62 2.17 2.29
N VAL A 108 -2.58 1.67 1.05
CA VAL A 108 -1.77 2.25 -0.04
C VAL A 108 -2.14 3.71 -0.28
N ALA A 109 -3.44 4.02 -0.46
CA ALA A 109 -3.91 5.38 -0.72
C ALA A 109 -3.58 6.35 0.42
N ASN A 110 -3.75 5.90 1.67
CA ASN A 110 -3.51 6.71 2.85
C ASN A 110 -2.02 7.02 3.02
N LEU A 111 -1.16 6.02 2.86
CA LEU A 111 0.29 6.17 3.00
C LEU A 111 0.87 7.05 1.88
N VAL A 112 0.53 6.78 0.61
CA VAL A 112 1.01 7.57 -0.53
C VAL A 112 0.48 9.00 -0.46
N GLY A 113 -0.82 9.18 -0.20
CA GLY A 113 -1.42 10.50 -0.07
C GLY A 113 -0.81 11.32 1.07
N THR A 114 -0.45 10.67 2.18
CA THR A 114 0.25 11.32 3.29
C THR A 114 1.66 11.75 2.89
N PHE A 115 2.42 10.90 2.18
CA PHE A 115 3.76 11.24 1.73
C PHE A 115 3.74 12.41 0.74
N ILE A 116 2.82 12.39 -0.23
CA ILE A 116 2.65 13.49 -1.19
C ILE A 116 2.31 14.79 -0.47
N ARG A 117 1.30 14.77 0.42
CA ARG A 117 0.88 15.95 1.19
C ARG A 117 2.03 16.53 2.03
N LEU A 118 2.76 15.70 2.75
CA LEU A 118 3.89 16.15 3.57
C LEU A 118 5.03 16.73 2.71
N LYS A 119 5.23 16.17 1.52
CA LYS A 119 6.21 16.70 0.54
C LYS A 119 5.80 18.07 0.03
N ASP A 120 4.53 18.25 -0.33
CA ASP A 120 3.95 19.52 -0.79
C ASP A 120 3.98 20.59 0.30
N GLU A 121 3.81 20.20 1.58
CA GLU A 121 3.93 21.08 2.74
C GLU A 121 5.40 21.45 3.05
N GLY A 122 6.38 20.89 2.35
CA GLY A 122 7.81 21.12 2.57
C GLY A 122 8.35 20.48 3.85
N TRP A 123 7.62 19.52 4.43
CA TRP A 123 8.05 18.82 5.62
C TRP A 123 9.20 17.84 5.31
N THR A 124 10.20 17.83 6.19
CA THR A 124 11.31 16.87 6.11
C THR A 124 11.33 16.03 7.39
N PRO A 125 11.28 14.70 7.30
CA PRO A 125 11.36 13.85 8.48
C PRO A 125 12.77 13.89 9.10
N ASN A 126 12.87 13.64 10.41
CA ASN A 126 14.15 13.59 11.11
C ASN A 126 14.93 12.27 10.93
N ARG A 127 14.33 11.31 10.26
CA ARG A 127 14.90 10.01 9.84
C ARG A 127 14.24 9.57 8.53
N ASP A 128 14.84 8.63 7.84
CA ASP A 128 14.23 8.07 6.64
C ASP A 128 12.93 7.32 6.96
N LEU A 129 11.93 7.53 6.10
CA LEU A 129 10.70 6.77 6.12
C LEU A 129 10.60 5.96 4.83
N TYR A 130 10.13 4.72 4.94
CA TYR A 130 9.93 3.86 3.78
C TYR A 130 8.49 3.39 3.72
N LEU A 131 7.95 3.34 2.50
CA LEU A 131 6.77 2.56 2.16
C LEU A 131 7.21 1.32 1.42
N ALA A 132 6.61 0.17 1.70
CA ALA A 132 6.84 -1.04 0.94
C ALA A 132 5.49 -1.68 0.60
N PHE A 133 5.21 -1.75 -0.70
CA PHE A 133 3.95 -2.24 -1.25
C PHE A 133 4.20 -3.51 -2.05
N SER A 134 3.66 -4.62 -1.59
CA SER A 134 3.68 -5.90 -2.31
C SER A 134 2.52 -5.99 -3.31
N GLY A 135 2.68 -6.87 -4.30
CA GLY A 135 1.69 -7.06 -5.35
C GLY A 135 1.09 -8.46 -5.43
N ASP A 136 1.32 -9.31 -4.43
CA ASP A 136 0.84 -10.69 -4.38
C ASP A 136 0.65 -11.21 -2.94
N GLU A 137 0.25 -10.33 -2.02
CA GLU A 137 0.04 -10.67 -0.61
C GLU A 137 -1.08 -11.70 -0.46
N GLU A 138 -2.18 -11.50 -1.17
CA GLU A 138 -3.38 -12.34 -1.19
C GLU A 138 -3.18 -13.71 -1.89
N THR A 139 -1.99 -13.95 -2.45
CA THR A 139 -1.71 -15.14 -3.25
C THR A 139 -0.38 -15.80 -2.88
N GLY A 140 0.68 -15.56 -3.66
CA GLY A 140 1.97 -16.24 -3.52
C GLY A 140 2.88 -15.67 -2.45
N MET A 141 2.70 -14.41 -2.06
CA MET A 141 3.56 -13.65 -1.14
C MET A 141 5.04 -13.62 -1.56
N VAL A 142 5.33 -13.76 -2.85
CA VAL A 142 6.71 -13.76 -3.38
C VAL A 142 7.32 -12.37 -3.25
N SER A 143 6.61 -11.34 -3.71
CA SER A 143 7.04 -9.94 -3.59
C SER A 143 7.13 -9.50 -2.13
N THR A 144 6.18 -9.94 -1.28
CA THR A 144 6.16 -9.65 0.17
C THR A 144 7.44 -10.18 0.85
N ARG A 145 7.78 -11.45 0.61
CA ARG A 145 8.99 -12.07 1.19
C ARG A 145 10.27 -11.44 0.64
N ALA A 146 10.30 -11.13 -0.66
CA ALA A 146 11.46 -10.50 -1.28
C ALA A 146 11.70 -9.10 -0.74
N GLN A 147 10.65 -8.29 -0.58
CA GLN A 147 10.75 -6.96 0.03
C GLN A 147 11.16 -7.04 1.51
N ALA A 148 10.61 -7.95 2.29
CA ALA A 148 11.00 -8.16 3.68
C ALA A 148 12.50 -8.48 3.80
N LYS A 149 13.03 -9.35 2.93
CA LYS A 149 14.46 -9.65 2.86
C LYS A 149 15.28 -8.42 2.49
N TRP A 150 14.87 -7.70 1.43
CA TRP A 150 15.57 -6.50 0.99
C TRP A 150 15.61 -5.42 2.08
N ILE A 151 14.50 -5.21 2.80
CA ILE A 151 14.41 -4.26 3.91
C ILE A 151 15.37 -4.66 5.03
N ALA A 152 15.41 -5.93 5.40
CA ALA A 152 16.32 -6.42 6.44
C ALA A 152 17.80 -6.22 6.07
N GLU A 153 18.15 -6.39 4.79
CA GLU A 153 19.53 -6.28 4.30
C GLU A 153 19.98 -4.84 4.03
N ASN A 154 19.05 -3.91 3.69
CA ASN A 154 19.41 -2.59 3.17
C ASN A 154 18.89 -1.42 4.00
N VAL A 155 17.88 -1.61 4.86
CA VAL A 155 17.24 -0.51 5.61
C VAL A 155 17.52 -0.60 7.10
N ASP A 156 17.54 -1.79 7.70
CA ASP A 156 17.72 -2.02 9.15
C ASP A 156 16.79 -1.12 9.99
N PRO A 157 15.46 -1.26 9.87
CA PRO A 157 14.51 -0.33 10.46
C PRO A 157 14.44 -0.44 11.98
N ALA A 158 14.08 0.67 12.65
CA ALA A 158 13.77 0.67 14.09
C ALA A 158 12.53 -0.19 14.39
N PHE A 159 11.53 -0.09 13.53
CA PHE A 159 10.32 -0.91 13.56
C PHE A 159 9.59 -0.84 12.21
N VAL A 160 8.66 -1.77 12.05
CA VAL A 160 7.82 -1.89 10.85
C VAL A 160 6.35 -1.79 11.28
N LEU A 161 5.58 -0.99 10.57
CA LEU A 161 4.13 -0.86 10.75
C LEU A 161 3.42 -1.50 9.57
N ASN A 162 2.40 -2.32 9.82
CA ASN A 162 1.55 -2.87 8.77
C ASN A 162 0.15 -2.26 8.84
N SER A 163 -0.37 -1.79 7.72
CA SER A 163 -1.71 -1.20 7.63
C SER A 163 -2.80 -2.24 7.38
N ASP A 164 -2.42 -3.49 7.20
CA ASP A 164 -3.29 -4.56 6.73
C ASP A 164 -4.08 -5.25 7.85
N ALA A 165 -3.55 -5.37 9.02
CA ALA A 165 -4.20 -6.07 10.11
C ALA A 165 -4.88 -5.09 11.09
N GLY A 166 -6.03 -5.50 11.63
CA GLY A 166 -6.67 -4.79 12.72
C GLY A 166 -8.06 -4.27 12.35
N GLY A 167 -9.03 -5.17 12.35
CA GLY A 167 -10.44 -4.82 12.42
C GLY A 167 -10.92 -4.87 13.87
N THR A 168 -11.68 -3.90 14.29
CA THR A 168 -12.44 -3.97 15.53
C THR A 168 -13.90 -4.09 15.16
N ALA A 169 -14.55 -5.19 15.58
CA ALA A 169 -16.01 -5.24 15.56
C ALA A 169 -16.52 -4.28 16.65
N LEU A 170 -17.49 -3.46 16.29
CA LEU A 170 -18.16 -2.55 17.22
C LEU A 170 -19.52 -3.16 17.63
N ASP A 171 -19.93 -2.92 18.85
CA ASP A 171 -21.32 -3.16 19.27
C ASP A 171 -22.26 -2.04 18.77
N ASP A 172 -23.56 -2.18 19.07
CA ASP A 172 -24.57 -1.19 18.69
C ASP A 172 -24.38 0.20 19.36
N GLU A 173 -23.49 0.31 20.36
CA GLU A 173 -23.11 1.55 21.00
C GLU A 173 -21.75 2.09 20.50
N PHE A 174 -21.21 1.54 19.40
CA PHE A 174 -19.90 1.86 18.81
C PHE A 174 -18.71 1.60 19.75
N LYS A 175 -18.86 0.66 20.69
CA LYS A 175 -17.76 0.21 21.55
C LYS A 175 -17.02 -0.99 20.94
N PRO A 176 -15.70 -1.06 21.04
CA PRO A 176 -14.93 -2.19 20.55
C PRO A 176 -15.35 -3.50 21.25
N LEU A 177 -15.77 -4.50 20.47
CA LEU A 177 -16.06 -5.86 20.96
C LEU A 177 -14.79 -6.68 21.17
N ALA A 178 -13.78 -6.49 20.31
CA ALA A 178 -12.47 -7.11 20.39
C ALA A 178 -11.47 -6.32 19.56
N MET A 179 -10.24 -6.19 20.04
CA MET A 179 -9.10 -5.80 19.20
C MET A 179 -8.38 -7.09 18.81
N ARG A 180 -8.24 -7.34 17.50
CA ARG A 180 -7.26 -8.31 17.00
C ARG A 180 -5.94 -7.55 16.80
N VAL A 181 -4.93 -7.97 17.53
CA VAL A 181 -3.54 -7.55 17.35
C VAL A 181 -2.84 -8.63 16.57
#